data_786a84f71152386b0067afd0d52942d9
#
_entry.id   786a84f71152386b0067afd0d52942d9
#
_cell.length_a   1.000
_cell.length_b   1.000
_cell.length_c   1.000
_cell.angle_alpha   90.00
_cell.angle_beta   90.00
_cell.angle_gamma   90.00
#
_symmetry.space_group_name_H-M   'P 1'
#
loop_
_entity.id
_entity.type
_entity.pdbx_description
1 polymer ?
#
loop_
_entity_poly.entity_id
_entity_poly.type
_entity_poly.pdbx_seq_one_letter_code
_entity_poly.pdbx_strand_id
1 'polypeptide(L)'
;DSAVEKIKRGKPRSILVKTAGGVRQLFADQILYCESQKNYQVLHLASAEYKVRMTMESLWKLLGSYSQFGRCGRSYILNMDHVIFVEREEIAMDNGYTIYIPRNKAAEFKKAYFAYYFKQAT
;
A
#
# COMPACT_ATOMS: atom_id res chain seq x y z
N ASP A 1 18.37 4.13 -26.47
CA ASP A 1 19.02 4.99 -25.61
C ASP A 1 18.27 5.17 -24.35
N SER A 2 18.77 6.05 -23.66
CA SER A 2 18.17 6.37 -22.39
C SER A 2 16.75 6.87 -22.53
N ALA A 3 16.39 7.37 -23.72
CA ALA A 3 15.02 7.84 -23.90
C ALA A 3 14.03 6.71 -23.75
N VAL A 4 14.35 5.58 -24.33
CA VAL A 4 13.47 4.43 -24.22
C VAL A 4 13.41 3.96 -22.78
N GLU A 5 14.55 3.89 -22.14
CA GLU A 5 14.60 3.48 -20.76
C GLU A 5 13.87 4.45 -19.88
N LYS A 6 14.02 5.73 -20.17
CA LYS A 6 13.33 6.74 -19.41
C LYS A 6 11.83 6.58 -19.50
N ILE A 7 11.34 6.28 -20.69
CA ILE A 7 9.91 6.09 -20.84
C ILE A 7 9.45 4.95 -19.95
N LYS A 8 10.18 3.87 -19.96
CA LYS A 8 9.82 2.74 -19.10
C LYS A 8 9.88 3.12 -17.65
N ARG A 9 10.97 3.74 -17.26
CA ARG A 9 11.14 4.12 -15.87
C ARG A 9 10.25 5.28 -15.52
N GLY A 10 10.02 6.15 -16.47
CA GLY A 10 9.16 7.28 -16.26
C GLY A 10 7.71 6.93 -16.23
N LYS A 11 7.38 5.72 -16.67
CA LYS A 11 6.01 5.28 -16.55
C LYS A 11 5.65 5.26 -15.09
N PRO A 12 4.61 5.99 -14.72
CA PRO A 12 4.21 5.98 -13.31
C PRO A 12 3.87 4.57 -12.88
N ARG A 13 4.23 4.24 -11.68
CA ARG A 13 3.88 2.95 -11.11
C ARG A 13 2.42 3.05 -10.71
N SER A 14 1.57 2.47 -11.50
CA SER A 14 0.13 2.64 -11.32
C SER A 14 -0.61 1.34 -11.50
N ILE A 15 -1.82 1.33 -10.98
CA ILE A 15 -2.73 0.21 -11.15
C ILE A 15 -4.05 0.73 -11.68
N LEU A 16 -4.78 -0.14 -12.34
CA LEU A 16 -6.13 0.17 -12.78
C LEU A 16 -7.10 -0.60 -11.91
N VAL A 17 -8.07 0.11 -11.37
CA VAL A 17 -9.07 -0.51 -10.52
C VAL A 17 -10.45 -0.11 -10.99
N LYS A 18 -11.42 -0.98 -10.72
CA LYS A 18 -12.81 -0.70 -11.01
C LYS A 18 -13.45 -0.13 -9.78
N THR A 19 -14.02 1.04 -9.93
CA THR A 19 -14.78 1.70 -8.87
C THR A 19 -16.24 1.78 -9.29
N ALA A 20 -17.08 2.27 -8.39
CA ALA A 20 -18.49 2.41 -8.72
C ALA A 20 -18.71 3.31 -9.93
N GLY A 21 -17.85 4.28 -10.14
CA GLY A 21 -18.00 5.22 -11.24
C GLY A 21 -17.32 4.78 -12.53
N GLY A 22 -16.60 3.66 -12.53
CA GLY A 22 -15.93 3.21 -13.73
C GLY A 22 -14.56 2.65 -13.43
N VAL A 23 -13.60 2.99 -14.29
CA VAL A 23 -12.24 2.50 -14.15
C VAL A 23 -11.34 3.68 -13.80
N ARG A 24 -10.48 3.51 -12.82
CA ARG A 24 -9.60 4.60 -12.39
C ARG A 24 -8.17 4.11 -12.31
N GLN A 25 -7.26 4.93 -12.78
CA GLN A 25 -5.83 4.69 -12.64
C GLN A 25 -5.37 5.34 -11.34
N LEU A 26 -4.69 4.58 -10.51
CA LEU A 26 -4.17 5.08 -9.24
C LEU A 26 -2.67 4.85 -9.23
N PHE A 27 -1.93 5.88 -8.82
CA PHE A 27 -0.48 5.77 -8.75
C PHE A 27 -0.07 5.18 -7.42
N ALA A 28 0.84 4.21 -7.48
CA ALA A 28 1.25 3.48 -6.30
C ALA A 28 1.73 4.42 -5.18
N ASP A 29 2.49 5.45 -5.55
CA ASP A 29 3.04 6.35 -4.55
C ASP A 29 1.99 7.16 -3.81
N GLN A 30 0.80 7.27 -4.39
CA GLN A 30 -0.27 8.05 -3.79
C GLN A 30 -1.15 7.22 -2.87
N ILE A 31 -1.03 5.91 -2.93
CA ILE A 31 -1.83 5.03 -2.10
C ILE A 31 -1.14 4.91 -0.75
N LEU A 32 -1.83 5.32 0.30
CA LEU A 32 -1.29 5.25 1.66
C LEU A 32 -1.44 3.86 2.22
N TYR A 33 -2.64 3.32 2.15
CA TYR A 33 -2.90 1.97 2.60
C TYR A 33 -4.22 1.48 2.05
N CYS A 34 -4.39 0.17 2.10
CA CYS A 34 -5.61 -0.48 1.66
C CYS A 34 -6.19 -1.25 2.82
N GLU A 35 -7.49 -1.20 2.94
CA GLU A 35 -8.19 -1.79 4.07
C GLU A 35 -9.30 -2.70 3.55
N SER A 36 -9.38 -3.89 4.12
CA SER A 36 -10.41 -4.84 3.73
C SER A 36 -11.72 -4.52 4.42
N GLN A 37 -12.77 -4.46 3.66
CA GLN A 37 -14.12 -4.37 4.17
C GLN A 37 -14.86 -5.63 3.79
N LYS A 38 -16.09 -5.73 4.21
CA LYS A 38 -16.84 -6.96 4.09
C LYS A 38 -16.90 -7.52 2.67
N ASN A 39 -17.25 -6.67 1.70
CA ASN A 39 -17.43 -7.10 0.33
C ASN A 39 -16.55 -6.35 -0.66
N TYR A 40 -15.64 -5.54 -0.16
CA TYR A 40 -14.82 -4.71 -1.04
C TYR A 40 -13.56 -4.30 -0.29
N GLN A 41 -12.67 -3.66 -1.01
CA GLN A 41 -11.48 -3.10 -0.41
C GLN A 41 -11.55 -1.59 -0.53
N VAL A 42 -10.97 -0.88 0.43
CA VAL A 42 -10.91 0.58 0.39
C VAL A 42 -9.45 0.98 0.23
N LEU A 43 -9.18 1.75 -0.80
CA LEU A 43 -7.84 2.28 -1.04
C LEU A 43 -7.84 3.72 -0.55
N HIS A 44 -7.00 4.00 0.43
CA HIS A 44 -6.91 5.33 1.04
C HIS A 44 -5.74 6.10 0.46
N LEU A 45 -6.06 7.24 -0.12
CA LEU A 45 -5.07 8.18 -0.61
C LEU A 45 -5.10 9.40 0.31
N ALA A 46 -4.17 10.34 0.10
CA ALA A 46 -4.07 11.49 0.98
C ALA A 46 -5.35 12.33 1.00
N SER A 47 -6.01 12.46 -0.13
CA SER A 47 -7.17 13.34 -0.25
C SER A 47 -8.44 12.63 -0.68
N ALA A 48 -8.41 11.31 -0.80
CA ALA A 48 -9.56 10.58 -1.30
C ALA A 48 -9.47 9.13 -0.90
N GLU A 49 -10.60 8.44 -1.00
CA GLU A 49 -10.60 7.00 -0.84
C GLU A 49 -11.49 6.39 -1.90
N TYR A 50 -11.15 5.19 -2.32
CA TYR A 50 -11.87 4.51 -3.38
C TYR A 50 -12.24 3.11 -2.94
N LYS A 51 -13.51 2.75 -3.15
CA LYS A 51 -13.97 1.40 -2.90
C LYS A 51 -13.82 0.60 -4.18
N VAL A 52 -13.18 -0.55 -4.08
CA VAL A 52 -12.99 -1.40 -5.24
C VAL A 52 -13.50 -2.79 -4.93
N ARG A 53 -14.15 -3.38 -5.90
CA ARG A 53 -14.71 -4.72 -5.74
C ARG A 53 -13.73 -5.75 -6.21
N MET A 54 -12.91 -6.18 -5.31
CA MET A 54 -11.95 -7.23 -5.57
C MET A 54 -11.53 -7.81 -4.23
N THR A 55 -10.96 -8.99 -4.27
CA THR A 55 -10.48 -9.60 -3.05
C THR A 55 -9.16 -8.95 -2.64
N MET A 56 -8.82 -9.09 -1.37
CA MET A 56 -7.53 -8.61 -0.89
C MET A 56 -6.40 -9.35 -1.60
N GLU A 57 -6.59 -10.61 -1.91
CA GLU A 57 -5.56 -11.37 -2.62
C GLU A 57 -5.32 -10.83 -4.02
N SER A 58 -6.40 -10.49 -4.72
CA SER A 58 -6.26 -9.89 -6.05
C SER A 58 -5.59 -8.54 -5.98
N LEU A 59 -5.96 -7.76 -4.99
CA LEU A 59 -5.34 -6.45 -4.81
C LEU A 59 -3.86 -6.59 -4.49
N TRP A 60 -3.52 -7.56 -3.65
CA TRP A 60 -2.12 -7.82 -3.33
C TRP A 60 -1.32 -8.21 -4.56
N LYS A 61 -1.94 -8.96 -5.48
CA LYS A 61 -1.24 -9.30 -6.71
C LYS A 61 -0.89 -8.08 -7.53
N LEU A 62 -1.74 -7.05 -7.47
CA LEU A 62 -1.45 -5.80 -8.18
C LEU A 62 -0.38 -5.00 -7.47
N LEU A 63 -0.46 -4.88 -6.15
CA LEU A 63 0.42 -3.99 -5.40
C LEU A 63 1.69 -4.65 -4.92
N GLY A 64 1.68 -5.95 -4.72
CA GLY A 64 2.82 -6.63 -4.13
C GLY A 64 4.07 -6.64 -4.99
N SER A 65 3.93 -6.31 -6.27
CA SER A 65 5.10 -6.19 -7.13
C SER A 65 5.88 -4.91 -6.88
N TYR A 66 5.28 -3.96 -6.17
CA TYR A 66 5.97 -2.73 -5.78
C TYR A 66 6.50 -2.94 -4.38
N SER A 67 7.81 -2.80 -4.22
CA SER A 67 8.47 -3.19 -2.97
C SER A 67 8.03 -2.37 -1.77
N GLN A 68 7.45 -1.18 -1.99
CA GLN A 68 7.04 -0.35 -0.87
C GLN A 68 5.78 -0.84 -0.16
N PHE A 69 5.06 -1.79 -0.75
CA PHE A 69 3.84 -2.29 -0.12
C PHE A 69 4.12 -3.53 0.70
N GLY A 70 3.55 -3.57 1.89
CA GLY A 70 3.65 -4.72 2.77
C GLY A 70 2.29 -5.09 3.30
N ARG A 71 2.06 -6.38 3.46
CA ARG A 71 0.80 -6.84 4.04
C ARG A 71 0.89 -6.77 5.55
N CYS A 72 -0.23 -6.42 6.15
CA CYS A 72 -0.33 -6.40 7.60
C CYS A 72 -1.58 -7.19 7.96
N GLY A 73 -1.40 -8.44 8.30
CA GLY A 73 -2.50 -9.34 8.53
C GLY A 73 -3.28 -9.60 7.26
N ARG A 74 -4.54 -9.93 7.43
CA ARG A 74 -5.42 -10.20 6.30
C ARG A 74 -6.16 -8.98 5.81
N SER A 75 -6.13 -7.92 6.61
CA SER A 75 -7.02 -6.79 6.37
C SER A 75 -6.35 -5.56 5.82
N TYR A 76 -5.03 -5.53 5.78
CA TYR A 76 -4.33 -4.32 5.39
C TYR A 76 -3.19 -4.58 4.43
N ILE A 77 -3.01 -3.64 3.50
CA ILE A 77 -1.80 -3.50 2.71
C ILE A 77 -1.34 -2.08 2.95
N LEU A 78 -0.11 -1.90 3.41
CA LEU A 78 0.38 -0.58 3.79
C LEU A 78 1.52 -0.17 2.88
N ASN A 79 1.52 1.10 2.50
CA ASN A 79 2.62 1.68 1.75
C ASN A 79 3.68 2.11 2.76
N MET A 80 4.79 1.40 2.79
CA MET A 80 5.81 1.61 3.82
C MET A 80 6.52 2.95 3.68
N ASP A 81 6.45 3.57 2.51
CA ASP A 81 6.98 4.92 2.34
C ASP A 81 6.20 5.94 3.14
N HIS A 82 4.97 5.63 3.51
CA HIS A 82 4.11 6.54 4.25
C HIS A 82 3.93 6.13 5.71
N VAL A 83 4.66 5.13 6.16
CA VAL A 83 4.61 4.69 7.55
C VAL A 83 5.66 5.46 8.35
N ILE A 84 5.24 6.08 9.46
CA ILE A 84 6.15 6.82 10.32
C ILE A 84 6.73 5.93 11.40
N PHE A 85 5.89 5.12 12.03
CA PHE A 85 6.40 4.20 13.04
C PHE A 85 5.48 2.98 13.16
N VAL A 86 6.07 1.92 13.70
CA VAL A 86 5.35 0.71 14.05
C VAL A 86 5.72 0.42 15.49
N GLU A 87 4.78 0.57 16.41
CA GLU A 87 5.02 0.37 17.84
C GLU A 87 3.87 -0.41 18.44
N ARG A 88 4.22 -1.52 19.09
CA ARG A 88 3.22 -2.35 19.75
C ARG A 88 2.09 -2.73 18.83
N GLU A 89 0.92 -2.15 19.03
CA GLU A 89 -0.28 -2.46 18.25
C GLU A 89 -0.67 -1.29 17.36
N GLU A 90 0.26 -0.36 17.13
CA GLU A 90 -0.04 0.85 16.37
C GLU A 90 0.91 1.02 15.21
N ILE A 91 0.35 1.40 14.08
CA ILE A 91 1.13 1.77 12.92
C ILE A 91 0.65 3.15 12.51
N ALA A 92 1.55 4.13 12.56
CA ALA A 92 1.21 5.51 12.23
C ALA A 92 1.60 5.82 10.81
N MET A 93 0.66 6.43 10.09
CA MET A 93 0.87 6.87 8.72
C MET A 93 1.17 8.36 8.72
N ASP A 94 1.85 8.83 7.68
CA ASP A 94 2.29 10.21 7.64
C ASP A 94 1.16 11.22 7.40
N ASN A 95 -0.05 10.76 7.14
CA ASN A 95 -1.20 11.65 7.05
C ASN A 95 -1.89 11.85 8.40
N GLY A 96 -1.29 11.33 9.47
CA GLY A 96 -1.85 11.46 10.80
C GLY A 96 -2.75 10.33 11.22
N TYR A 97 -2.99 9.38 10.35
CA TYR A 97 -3.87 8.25 10.66
C TYR A 97 -3.08 7.16 11.37
N THR A 98 -3.69 6.54 12.36
CA THR A 98 -3.07 5.42 13.07
C THR A 98 -3.91 4.17 12.86
N ILE A 99 -3.24 3.10 12.51
CA ILE A 99 -3.89 1.80 12.29
C ILE A 99 -3.60 0.94 13.51
N TYR A 100 -4.63 0.33 14.06
CA TYR A 100 -4.52 -0.53 15.24
C TYR A 100 -4.71 -1.97 14.83
N ILE A 101 -3.76 -2.81 15.15
CA ILE A 101 -3.79 -4.23 14.78
C ILE A 101 -3.27 -5.07 15.94
N PRO A 102 -3.55 -6.37 15.96
CA PRO A 102 -3.01 -7.23 17.00
C PRO A 102 -1.48 -7.18 17.03
N ARG A 103 -0.94 -7.34 18.22
CA ARG A 103 0.50 -7.20 18.43
C ARG A 103 1.32 -8.13 17.55
N ASN A 104 0.88 -9.37 17.39
CA ASN A 104 1.65 -10.31 16.56
C ASN A 104 1.68 -9.88 15.09
N LYS A 105 0.60 -9.28 14.62
CA LYS A 105 0.57 -8.79 13.23
C LYS A 105 1.44 -7.55 13.08
N ALA A 106 1.43 -6.70 14.09
CA ALA A 106 2.31 -5.53 14.09
C ALA A 106 3.77 -5.95 14.09
N ALA A 107 4.10 -6.99 14.84
CA ALA A 107 5.47 -7.48 14.90
C ALA A 107 5.93 -8.02 13.56
N GLU A 108 5.05 -8.75 12.87
CA GLU A 108 5.38 -9.25 11.54
C GLU A 108 5.60 -8.11 10.56
N PHE A 109 4.72 -7.14 10.60
CA PHE A 109 4.84 -5.99 9.69
C PHE A 109 6.10 -5.19 10.01
N LYS A 110 6.42 -5.07 11.29
CA LYS A 110 7.61 -4.35 11.72
C LYS A 110 8.86 -4.94 11.09
N LYS A 111 8.93 -6.25 11.00
CA LYS A 111 10.08 -6.91 10.35
C LYS A 111 10.15 -6.53 8.88
N ALA A 112 9.02 -6.54 8.21
CA ALA A 112 9.00 -6.19 6.79
C ALA A 112 9.38 -4.73 6.58
N TYR A 113 8.90 -3.86 7.45
CA TYR A 113 9.18 -2.43 7.40
C TYR A 113 10.68 -2.18 7.59
N PHE A 114 11.25 -2.83 8.58
CA PHE A 114 12.67 -2.69 8.86
C PHE A 114 13.50 -3.18 7.69
N ALA A 115 13.14 -4.34 7.15
CA ALA A 115 13.85 -4.91 6.02
C ALA A 115 13.77 -4.02 4.79
N TYR A 116 12.61 -3.40 4.58
CA TYR A 116 12.43 -2.51 3.46
C TYR A 116 13.39 -1.33 3.53
N TYR A 117 13.50 -0.72 4.70
CA TYR A 117 14.38 0.44 4.85
C TYR A 117 15.85 0.07 4.85
N PHE A 118 16.20 -1.08 5.37
CA PHE A 118 17.57 -1.55 5.27
C PHE A 118 17.97 -1.74 3.82
N LYS A 119 17.08 -2.31 3.04
CA LYS A 119 17.35 -2.53 1.63
C LYS A 119 17.52 -1.20 0.90
N GLN A 120 16.69 -0.23 1.26
CA GLN A 120 16.78 1.09 0.65
C GLN A 120 18.09 1.77 1.01
N ALA A 121 18.57 1.53 2.22
CA ALA A 121 19.78 2.19 2.70
C ALA A 121 21.04 1.66 2.02
N THR A 122 21.01 0.46 1.49
CA THR A 122 22.15 -0.10 0.80
C THR A 122 22.00 0.04 -0.70
#